data_62c59b655844108e5a07d4e9736a865d
#
_entry.id   62c59b655844108e5a07d4e9736a865d
#
_cell.length_a   1.000
_cell.length_b   1.000
_cell.length_c   1.000
_cell.angle_alpha   90.00
_cell.angle_beta   90.00
_cell.angle_gamma   90.00
#
_symmetry.space_group_name_H-M   'P 1'
#
loop_
_entity.id
_entity.type
_entity.pdbx_description
1 polymer ?
#
loop_
_entity_poly.entity_id
_entity_poly.type
_entity_poly.pdbx_seq_one_letter_code
_entity_poly.pdbx_strand_id
1 'polypeptide(L)'
;MKLRIIPSGWRRSIQCLLPVFFLVSFITAFHINSLQAMSDSGPLPVYAQQPRQEIRGVWLTTNDFNTLKNRLKVQNAITQLRRLNFNTIYPVVWNSGYTSYPSAVAKKIGIPFFDRGSEGQDILADVITQAHRQGLLAIPWFEFGFMAPPTSELALNRPNWLTQKRDGSETSISAAGEVVWLNPFLPEVQQFITNLVLEIVTQYDVDGIQFDDHMSLPSEFGYDKYTVALYTQETKNNPPTNFQDEAWVRWRANKITVFMIQLNQAVKARKPNTIFSVSPNYYDFAYKLHLQDWLGWVRLNIVDELIMQVYRQDLPSFIANITRPEIQETQQIITTGIGIMAGLRNRRVPIAQIQSQVRAAQQRGLGVTFFYYESLWDYAPESVSDRQSAFQALFPSPAPRSIVKKLFPNPNPQPLVPN
;
A
#
# COMPACT_ATOMS: atom_id res chain seq x y z
N MET A 1 36.45 -25.35 63.59
CA MET A 1 37.72 -26.06 63.71
C MET A 1 38.74 -25.40 62.81
N LYS A 2 39.76 -24.76 63.49
CA LYS A 2 41.11 -24.42 62.96
C LYS A 2 41.29 -23.70 61.67
N LEU A 3 41.68 -22.45 61.71
CA LEU A 3 43.00 -21.82 61.90
C LEU A 3 43.80 -21.56 60.63
N ARG A 4 44.03 -20.23 60.46
CA ARG A 4 45.32 -19.56 60.20
C ARG A 4 46.03 -19.85 58.88
N ILE A 5 46.63 -18.88 58.23
CA ILE A 5 47.72 -17.96 58.59
C ILE A 5 47.87 -16.88 57.48
N ILE A 6 48.11 -15.62 57.90
CA ILE A 6 48.80 -14.56 57.13
C ILE A 6 50.30 -14.75 57.39
N PRO A 7 51.22 -14.40 56.49
CA PRO A 7 51.91 -13.14 56.63
C PRO A 7 52.46 -12.45 55.36
N SER A 8 52.52 -11.13 55.43
CA SER A 8 53.65 -10.21 55.20
C SER A 8 54.27 -10.06 53.80
N GLY A 9 54.36 -8.80 53.42
CA GLY A 9 55.24 -8.34 52.38
C GLY A 9 55.07 -6.88 52.00
N TRP A 10 55.25 -6.00 52.99
CA TRP A 10 55.50 -4.59 52.74
C TRP A 10 56.90 -4.41 52.14
N ARG A 11 56.99 -3.82 50.96
CA ARG A 11 58.01 -2.89 50.42
C ARG A 11 58.00 -2.85 48.91
N ARG A 12 57.42 -1.79 48.36
CA ARG A 12 57.90 -1.02 47.19
C ARG A 12 56.76 -0.12 46.66
N SER A 13 56.61 0.96 47.35
CA SER A 13 55.85 2.11 46.88
C SER A 13 56.79 3.30 46.92
N ILE A 14 56.96 3.99 45.89
CA ILE A 14 57.51 5.33 45.65
C ILE A 14 58.39 5.28 44.38
N GLN A 15 57.77 5.15 43.21
CA GLN A 15 58.40 5.56 41.93
C GLN A 15 57.44 5.68 40.74
N CYS A 16 56.10 5.72 40.90
CA CYS A 16 55.13 5.85 39.79
C CYS A 16 54.19 7.05 39.89
N LEU A 17 54.56 8.16 40.58
CA LEU A 17 53.67 9.31 40.74
C LEU A 17 53.99 10.53 39.85
N LEU A 18 55.05 10.53 39.10
CA LEU A 18 55.43 11.66 38.23
C LEU A 18 54.88 11.68 36.79
N PRO A 19 54.48 10.58 36.12
CA PRO A 19 53.87 10.71 34.79
C PRO A 19 52.35 10.98 34.82
N VAL A 20 51.62 10.78 35.92
CA VAL A 20 50.18 10.95 35.97
C VAL A 20 49.78 12.42 36.02
N PHE A 21 50.57 13.29 36.66
CA PHE A 21 50.28 14.73 36.70
C PHE A 21 50.44 15.44 35.35
N PHE A 22 51.34 15.01 34.50
CA PHE A 22 51.49 15.57 33.16
C PHE A 22 50.37 15.13 32.17
N LEU A 23 49.83 13.91 32.33
CA LEU A 23 48.76 13.41 31.50
C LEU A 23 47.41 14.06 31.85
N VAL A 24 47.15 14.34 33.12
CA VAL A 24 45.93 15.03 33.56
C VAL A 24 45.90 16.48 33.09
N SER A 25 47.06 17.17 33.10
CA SER A 25 47.16 18.55 32.64
C SER A 25 46.97 18.66 31.11
N PHE A 26 47.35 17.66 30.31
CA PHE A 26 47.14 17.63 28.86
C PHE A 26 45.67 17.33 28.50
N ILE A 27 45.01 16.45 29.27
CA ILE A 27 43.60 16.10 29.02
C ILE A 27 42.67 17.27 29.39
N THR A 28 42.98 18.00 30.45
CA THR A 28 42.18 19.19 30.84
C THR A 28 42.35 20.35 29.84
N ALA A 29 43.58 20.56 29.30
CA ALA A 29 43.79 21.58 28.27
C ALA A 29 43.10 21.27 26.94
N PHE A 30 43.01 19.97 26.57
CA PHE A 30 42.27 19.54 25.36
C PHE A 30 40.74 19.64 25.54
N HIS A 31 40.22 19.40 26.75
CA HIS A 31 38.79 19.55 27.03
C HIS A 31 38.33 21.01 27.13
N ILE A 32 39.18 21.90 27.61
CA ILE A 32 38.84 23.32 27.70
C ILE A 32 38.83 23.95 26.31
N ASN A 33 39.74 23.57 25.43
CA ASN A 33 39.75 24.06 24.04
C ASN A 33 38.59 23.48 23.20
N SER A 34 38.11 22.23 23.48
CA SER A 34 36.94 21.66 22.82
C SER A 34 35.62 22.27 23.28
N LEU A 35 35.54 22.70 24.56
CA LEU A 35 34.38 23.40 25.10
C LEU A 35 34.28 24.87 24.63
N GLN A 36 35.42 25.56 24.38
CA GLN A 36 35.40 26.89 23.78
C GLN A 36 35.13 26.89 22.30
N ALA A 37 35.51 25.82 21.57
CA ALA A 37 35.15 25.66 20.16
C ALA A 37 33.68 25.34 19.95
N MET A 38 32.94 24.88 20.98
CA MET A 38 31.50 24.61 20.93
C MET A 38 30.63 25.83 21.28
N SER A 39 31.22 26.93 21.78
CA SER A 39 30.43 28.12 22.11
C SER A 39 30.33 29.13 20.97
N ASP A 40 31.11 28.97 19.90
CA ASP A 40 31.08 29.79 18.70
C ASP A 40 30.32 29.13 17.50
N SER A 41 29.62 28.01 17.73
CA SER A 41 28.67 27.52 16.77
C SER A 41 27.47 28.46 16.77
N GLY A 42 27.39 29.31 15.76
CA GLY A 42 26.19 30.09 15.47
C GLY A 42 24.92 29.20 15.50
N PRO A 43 23.72 29.78 15.57
CA PRO A 43 22.49 29.00 15.70
C PRO A 43 22.52 27.89 14.65
N LEU A 44 22.40 26.63 15.12
CA LEU A 44 22.30 25.47 14.25
C LEU A 44 21.32 25.80 13.14
N PRO A 45 21.63 25.52 11.88
CA PRO A 45 20.69 25.79 10.80
C PRO A 45 19.37 25.10 11.18
N VAL A 46 18.33 25.91 11.36
CA VAL A 46 16.97 25.38 11.49
C VAL A 46 16.70 24.75 10.15
N TYR A 47 16.94 23.45 10.04
CA TYR A 47 16.43 22.69 8.91
C TYR A 47 14.94 22.93 8.92
N ALA A 48 14.45 23.74 7.99
CA ALA A 48 13.04 23.89 7.77
C ALA A 48 12.49 22.45 7.65
N GLN A 49 11.71 22.02 8.63
CA GLN A 49 11.07 20.71 8.56
C GLN A 49 10.35 20.67 7.23
N GLN A 50 10.76 19.76 6.36
CA GLN A 50 10.06 19.60 5.09
C GLN A 50 8.57 19.42 5.40
N PRO A 51 7.67 20.13 4.71
CA PRO A 51 6.25 20.02 4.97
C PRO A 51 5.89 18.55 4.92
N ARG A 52 5.28 18.08 5.99
CA ARG A 52 4.91 16.67 6.15
C ARG A 52 4.04 16.27 4.97
N GLN A 53 4.45 15.24 4.26
CA GLN A 53 3.65 14.68 3.19
C GLN A 53 2.43 13.98 3.81
N GLU A 54 1.24 14.43 3.43
CA GLU A 54 -0.03 13.88 3.90
C GLU A 54 -0.86 13.45 2.69
N ILE A 55 -1.25 12.20 2.65
CA ILE A 55 -2.21 11.72 1.65
C ILE A 55 -3.58 12.27 1.99
N ARG A 56 -4.24 12.91 1.04
CA ARG A 56 -5.66 13.31 1.06
C ARG A 56 -6.29 12.80 -0.22
N GLY A 57 -6.58 11.51 -0.22
CA GLY A 57 -6.94 10.77 -1.41
C GLY A 57 -8.42 10.44 -1.51
N VAL A 58 -8.84 10.04 -2.70
CA VAL A 58 -10.15 9.47 -2.96
C VAL A 58 -10.08 8.42 -4.05
N TRP A 59 -10.74 7.28 -3.83
CA TRP A 59 -10.96 6.28 -4.86
C TRP A 59 -12.13 6.67 -5.75
N LEU A 60 -11.95 6.48 -7.07
CA LEU A 60 -13.02 6.57 -8.05
C LEU A 60 -13.27 5.15 -8.57
N THR A 61 -14.43 4.59 -8.21
CA THR A 61 -14.80 3.20 -8.51
C THR A 61 -15.67 3.10 -9.77
N THR A 62 -16.09 1.90 -10.12
CA THR A 62 -17.10 1.68 -11.16
C THR A 62 -18.46 2.29 -10.80
N ASN A 63 -18.74 2.52 -9.51
CA ASN A 63 -19.94 3.26 -9.09
C ASN A 63 -19.93 4.72 -9.57
N ASP A 64 -18.74 5.30 -9.76
CA ASP A 64 -18.55 6.68 -10.22
C ASP A 64 -18.61 6.83 -11.75
N PHE A 65 -18.96 5.80 -12.50
CA PHE A 65 -18.96 5.84 -13.97
C PHE A 65 -19.86 6.90 -14.57
N ASN A 66 -20.97 7.30 -13.90
CA ASN A 66 -21.75 8.45 -14.36
C ASN A 66 -20.96 9.76 -14.38
N THR A 67 -19.94 9.85 -13.52
CA THR A 67 -18.96 10.96 -13.51
C THR A 67 -17.82 10.68 -14.48
N LEU A 68 -17.20 9.51 -14.42
CA LEU A 68 -16.00 9.17 -15.15
C LEU A 68 -16.19 9.18 -16.68
N LYS A 69 -17.37 8.81 -17.18
CA LYS A 69 -17.72 8.83 -18.62
C LYS A 69 -18.03 10.21 -19.18
N ASN A 70 -18.04 11.25 -18.38
CA ASN A 70 -18.38 12.59 -18.81
C ASN A 70 -17.23 13.55 -18.49
N ARG A 71 -16.54 14.04 -19.51
CA ARG A 71 -15.37 14.92 -19.36
C ARG A 71 -15.64 16.16 -18.49
N LEU A 72 -16.84 16.77 -18.66
CA LEU A 72 -17.20 17.96 -17.86
C LEU A 72 -17.42 17.57 -16.40
N LYS A 73 -18.07 16.43 -16.12
CA LYS A 73 -18.26 15.94 -14.75
C LYS A 73 -16.92 15.58 -14.12
N VAL A 74 -16.00 14.94 -14.84
CA VAL A 74 -14.63 14.67 -14.38
C VAL A 74 -13.92 15.97 -14.03
N GLN A 75 -13.94 16.97 -14.92
CA GLN A 75 -13.34 18.28 -14.67
C GLN A 75 -13.93 18.93 -13.40
N ASN A 76 -15.25 18.93 -13.26
CA ASN A 76 -15.92 19.50 -12.08
C ASN A 76 -15.55 18.75 -10.80
N ALA A 77 -15.55 17.42 -10.84
CA ALA A 77 -15.17 16.58 -9.70
C ALA A 77 -13.73 16.85 -9.23
N ILE A 78 -12.77 16.85 -10.15
CA ILE A 78 -11.37 17.10 -9.83
C ILE A 78 -11.17 18.54 -9.33
N THR A 79 -11.84 19.52 -9.95
CA THR A 79 -11.80 20.93 -9.50
C THR A 79 -12.37 21.07 -8.08
N GLN A 80 -13.46 20.38 -7.77
CA GLN A 80 -14.06 20.37 -6.42
C GLN A 80 -13.10 19.74 -5.41
N LEU A 81 -12.52 18.60 -5.70
CA LEU A 81 -11.52 17.94 -4.84
C LEU A 81 -10.33 18.86 -4.56
N ARG A 82 -9.81 19.53 -5.58
CA ARG A 82 -8.72 20.50 -5.41
C ARG A 82 -9.08 21.66 -4.50
N ARG A 83 -10.28 22.23 -4.66
CA ARG A 83 -10.80 23.33 -3.80
C ARG A 83 -10.88 22.90 -2.33
N LEU A 84 -11.13 21.63 -2.06
CA LEU A 84 -11.18 21.04 -0.73
C LEU A 84 -9.82 20.50 -0.26
N ASN A 85 -8.73 20.86 -0.94
CA ASN A 85 -7.36 20.49 -0.61
C ASN A 85 -7.07 18.98 -0.60
N PHE A 86 -7.80 18.20 -1.40
CA PHE A 86 -7.38 16.86 -1.79
C PHE A 86 -6.15 16.95 -2.69
N ASN A 87 -5.32 15.90 -2.71
CA ASN A 87 -4.07 15.90 -3.45
C ASN A 87 -3.81 14.64 -4.29
N THR A 88 -4.65 13.61 -4.16
CA THR A 88 -4.47 12.34 -4.88
C THR A 88 -5.81 11.74 -5.25
N ILE A 89 -5.89 11.17 -6.45
CA ILE A 89 -7.01 10.32 -6.88
C ILE A 89 -6.51 8.94 -7.27
N TYR A 90 -7.35 7.94 -7.00
CA TYR A 90 -7.10 6.53 -7.34
C TYR A 90 -8.21 6.05 -8.27
N PRO A 91 -8.12 6.34 -9.60
CA PRO A 91 -9.14 5.89 -10.56
C PRO A 91 -9.02 4.39 -10.79
N VAL A 92 -10.15 3.69 -10.77
CA VAL A 92 -10.24 2.27 -11.08
C VAL A 92 -9.85 2.01 -12.54
N VAL A 93 -8.96 1.05 -12.75
CA VAL A 93 -8.53 0.64 -14.10
C VAL A 93 -8.78 -0.84 -14.39
N TRP A 94 -8.94 -1.66 -13.34
CA TRP A 94 -9.19 -3.08 -13.43
C TRP A 94 -10.24 -3.50 -12.39
N ASN A 95 -11.41 -3.91 -12.87
CA ASN A 95 -12.51 -4.34 -12.03
C ASN A 95 -13.36 -5.38 -12.77
N SER A 96 -13.88 -6.36 -12.06
CA SER A 96 -14.80 -7.40 -12.57
C SER A 96 -14.27 -8.16 -13.79
N GLY A 97 -12.95 -8.24 -13.97
CA GLY A 97 -12.33 -8.88 -15.14
C GLY A 97 -12.26 -7.99 -16.39
N TYR A 98 -12.48 -6.67 -16.23
CA TYR A 98 -12.46 -5.69 -17.33
C TYR A 98 -11.53 -4.51 -17.05
N THR A 99 -11.10 -3.83 -18.11
CA THR A 99 -10.34 -2.58 -18.01
C THR A 99 -11.26 -1.38 -18.22
N SER A 100 -11.02 -0.27 -17.52
CA SER A 100 -11.73 1.01 -17.73
C SER A 100 -10.98 1.97 -18.67
N TYR A 101 -10.04 1.45 -19.46
CA TYR A 101 -9.28 2.15 -20.48
C TYR A 101 -9.13 1.24 -21.72
N PRO A 102 -8.86 1.79 -22.91
CA PRO A 102 -8.63 1.00 -24.12
C PRO A 102 -7.35 0.16 -23.98
N SER A 103 -7.51 -1.14 -23.66
CA SER A 103 -6.39 -2.06 -23.44
C SER A 103 -6.19 -2.99 -24.63
N ALA A 104 -5.03 -2.94 -25.27
CA ALA A 104 -4.64 -3.90 -26.29
C ALA A 104 -4.35 -5.28 -25.66
N VAL A 105 -3.87 -5.32 -24.43
CA VAL A 105 -3.61 -6.55 -23.66
C VAL A 105 -4.92 -7.30 -23.39
N ALA A 106 -5.93 -6.61 -22.87
CA ALA A 106 -7.24 -7.19 -22.59
C ALA A 106 -7.93 -7.65 -23.90
N LYS A 107 -7.91 -6.80 -24.92
CA LYS A 107 -8.49 -7.11 -26.25
C LYS A 107 -7.89 -8.38 -26.87
N LYS A 108 -6.58 -8.59 -26.74
CA LYS A 108 -5.87 -9.76 -27.29
C LYS A 108 -6.39 -11.09 -26.73
N ILE A 109 -6.93 -11.11 -25.51
CA ILE A 109 -7.50 -12.30 -24.89
C ILE A 109 -9.03 -12.33 -24.89
N GLY A 110 -9.66 -11.43 -25.66
CA GLY A 110 -11.11 -11.40 -25.85
C GLY A 110 -11.89 -10.75 -24.72
N ILE A 111 -11.25 -9.91 -23.90
CA ILE A 111 -11.93 -9.12 -22.87
C ILE A 111 -12.38 -7.80 -23.51
N PRO A 112 -13.70 -7.51 -23.51
CA PRO A 112 -14.19 -6.24 -24.02
C PRO A 112 -13.88 -5.10 -23.04
N PHE A 113 -14.05 -3.87 -23.53
CA PHE A 113 -14.05 -2.69 -22.69
C PHE A 113 -15.19 -2.78 -21.65
N PHE A 114 -14.97 -2.31 -20.42
CA PHE A 114 -15.89 -2.48 -19.29
C PHE A 114 -17.32 -2.05 -19.60
N ASP A 115 -17.50 -0.99 -20.38
CA ASP A 115 -18.82 -0.50 -20.73
C ASP A 115 -19.00 -0.48 -22.26
N ARG A 116 -19.80 -1.43 -22.72
CA ARG A 116 -20.26 -1.49 -24.11
C ARG A 116 -21.08 -0.22 -24.39
N GLY A 117 -20.53 0.73 -25.08
CA GLY A 117 -21.11 2.04 -25.37
C GLY A 117 -20.20 3.21 -25.00
N SER A 118 -19.08 2.92 -24.36
CA SER A 118 -17.98 3.87 -24.16
C SER A 118 -16.78 3.52 -25.04
N GLU A 119 -16.95 2.64 -26.02
CA GLU A 119 -15.92 2.27 -26.98
C GLU A 119 -15.44 3.55 -27.69
N GLY A 120 -14.13 3.81 -27.56
CA GLY A 120 -13.49 5.00 -28.11
C GLY A 120 -13.30 6.16 -27.14
N GLN A 121 -13.84 6.10 -25.91
CA GLN A 121 -13.49 7.06 -24.85
C GLN A 121 -12.36 6.51 -23.99
N ASP A 122 -11.29 7.26 -23.84
CA ASP A 122 -10.21 6.96 -22.92
C ASP A 122 -10.45 7.68 -21.59
N ILE A 123 -11.21 7.02 -20.71
CA ILE A 123 -11.57 7.55 -19.38
C ILE A 123 -10.31 7.85 -18.56
N LEU A 124 -9.31 6.95 -18.62
CA LEU A 124 -8.07 7.12 -17.83
C LEU A 124 -7.28 8.34 -18.27
N ALA A 125 -7.14 8.55 -19.61
CA ALA A 125 -6.47 9.74 -20.14
C ALA A 125 -7.19 11.04 -19.73
N ASP A 126 -8.52 11.06 -19.78
CA ASP A 126 -9.32 12.21 -19.38
C ASP A 126 -9.12 12.53 -17.87
N VAL A 127 -9.17 11.52 -17.00
CA VAL A 127 -8.99 11.66 -15.55
C VAL A 127 -7.58 12.15 -15.21
N ILE A 128 -6.53 11.55 -15.77
CA ILE A 128 -5.13 11.96 -15.55
C ILE A 128 -4.93 13.41 -15.98
N THR A 129 -5.42 13.76 -17.17
CA THR A 129 -5.29 15.12 -17.70
C THR A 129 -5.91 16.15 -16.76
N GLN A 130 -7.13 15.89 -16.24
CA GLN A 130 -7.78 16.82 -15.32
C GLN A 130 -7.10 16.85 -13.94
N ALA A 131 -6.62 15.71 -13.43
CA ALA A 131 -5.89 15.64 -12.18
C ALA A 131 -4.62 16.51 -12.24
N HIS A 132 -3.79 16.33 -13.25
CA HIS A 132 -2.54 17.07 -13.42
C HIS A 132 -2.79 18.57 -13.62
N ARG A 133 -3.81 18.98 -14.37
CA ARG A 133 -4.21 20.40 -14.52
C ARG A 133 -4.52 21.06 -13.18
N GLN A 134 -5.01 20.31 -12.21
CA GLN A 134 -5.34 20.79 -10.87
C GLN A 134 -4.24 20.50 -9.83
N GLY A 135 -3.12 19.88 -10.24
CA GLY A 135 -2.00 19.53 -9.35
C GLY A 135 -2.31 18.40 -8.37
N LEU A 136 -3.21 17.46 -8.75
CA LEU A 136 -3.45 16.22 -8.02
C LEU A 136 -2.62 15.10 -8.65
N LEU A 137 -2.13 14.17 -7.82
CA LEU A 137 -1.56 12.91 -8.31
C LEU A 137 -2.67 11.98 -8.79
N ALA A 138 -2.42 11.28 -9.90
CA ALA A 138 -3.28 10.25 -10.46
C ALA A 138 -2.58 8.88 -10.36
N ILE A 139 -3.11 8.00 -9.52
CA ILE A 139 -2.57 6.67 -9.25
C ILE A 139 -3.62 5.63 -9.65
N PRO A 140 -3.59 5.09 -10.88
CA PRO A 140 -4.51 4.03 -11.32
C PRO A 140 -4.58 2.86 -10.35
N TRP A 141 -5.80 2.36 -10.10
CA TRP A 141 -6.08 1.39 -9.07
C TRP A 141 -6.64 0.09 -9.64
N PHE A 142 -5.95 -1.03 -9.34
CA PHE A 142 -6.35 -2.39 -9.66
C PHE A 142 -7.22 -2.93 -8.52
N GLU A 143 -8.52 -2.63 -8.55
CA GLU A 143 -9.48 -2.98 -7.51
C GLU A 143 -9.67 -4.49 -7.37
N PHE A 144 -9.84 -5.21 -8.48
CA PHE A 144 -10.14 -6.64 -8.45
C PHE A 144 -8.91 -7.56 -8.44
N GLY A 145 -7.71 -7.06 -8.75
CA GLY A 145 -6.49 -7.88 -8.72
C GLY A 145 -6.65 -9.21 -9.47
N PHE A 146 -6.59 -10.33 -8.74
CA PHE A 146 -6.81 -11.69 -9.28
C PHE A 146 -8.27 -12.16 -9.24
N MET A 147 -9.20 -11.36 -8.73
CA MET A 147 -10.62 -11.71 -8.61
C MET A 147 -11.40 -11.35 -9.87
N ALA A 148 -12.41 -12.14 -10.22
CA ALA A 148 -13.36 -11.81 -11.28
C ALA A 148 -14.73 -12.46 -10.99
N PRO A 149 -15.85 -11.93 -11.54
CA PRO A 149 -17.12 -12.64 -11.56
C PRO A 149 -17.01 -13.93 -12.40
N PRO A 150 -17.68 -15.03 -12.01
CA PRO A 150 -17.64 -16.29 -12.77
C PRO A 150 -18.25 -16.16 -14.17
N THR A 151 -19.09 -15.14 -14.39
CA THR A 151 -19.74 -14.84 -15.67
C THR A 151 -18.97 -13.86 -16.54
N SER A 152 -17.80 -13.36 -16.09
CA SER A 152 -16.96 -12.45 -16.88
C SER A 152 -16.36 -13.19 -18.09
N GLU A 153 -16.14 -12.47 -19.20
CA GLU A 153 -15.45 -13.02 -20.36
C GLU A 153 -14.04 -13.52 -20.02
N LEU A 154 -13.38 -12.92 -19.02
CA LEU A 154 -12.10 -13.40 -18.52
C LEU A 154 -12.21 -14.83 -17.99
N ALA A 155 -13.15 -15.10 -17.07
CA ALA A 155 -13.36 -16.42 -16.49
C ALA A 155 -13.82 -17.44 -17.54
N LEU A 156 -14.76 -17.06 -18.40
CA LEU A 156 -15.32 -17.92 -19.43
C LEU A 156 -14.30 -18.26 -20.54
N ASN A 157 -13.46 -17.31 -20.93
CA ASN A 157 -12.47 -17.50 -22.00
C ASN A 157 -11.17 -18.14 -21.49
N ARG A 158 -10.92 -18.12 -20.17
CA ARG A 158 -9.69 -18.62 -19.56
C ARG A 158 -9.97 -19.51 -18.32
N PRO A 159 -10.82 -20.54 -18.43
CA PRO A 159 -11.11 -21.41 -17.28
C PRO A 159 -9.85 -22.11 -16.73
N ASN A 160 -8.84 -22.34 -17.57
CA ASN A 160 -7.55 -22.89 -17.16
C ASN A 160 -6.67 -21.93 -16.35
N TRP A 161 -7.06 -20.67 -16.21
CA TRP A 161 -6.39 -19.69 -15.34
C TRP A 161 -6.98 -19.67 -13.93
N LEU A 162 -8.12 -20.32 -13.70
CA LEU A 162 -8.78 -20.32 -12.40
C LEU A 162 -8.12 -21.31 -11.44
N THR A 163 -8.09 -20.95 -10.18
CA THR A 163 -7.65 -21.82 -9.09
C THR A 163 -8.84 -22.45 -8.40
N GLN A 164 -8.60 -23.53 -7.65
CA GLN A 164 -9.64 -24.34 -7.02
C GLN A 164 -9.40 -24.47 -5.51
N LYS A 165 -10.49 -24.65 -4.79
CA LYS A 165 -10.49 -25.17 -3.42
C LYS A 165 -10.21 -26.67 -3.44
N ARG A 166 -10.00 -27.24 -2.25
CA ARG A 166 -9.69 -28.66 -2.10
C ARG A 166 -10.80 -29.59 -2.57
N ASP A 167 -12.06 -29.18 -2.47
CA ASP A 167 -13.23 -29.92 -2.93
C ASP A 167 -13.49 -29.79 -4.44
N GLY A 168 -12.63 -29.03 -5.15
CA GLY A 168 -12.74 -28.76 -6.57
C GLY A 168 -13.61 -27.55 -6.92
N SER A 169 -14.23 -26.88 -5.95
CA SER A 169 -15.02 -25.68 -6.21
C SER A 169 -14.09 -24.49 -6.59
N GLU A 170 -14.57 -23.63 -7.50
CA GLU A 170 -13.82 -22.49 -8.06
C GLU A 170 -14.33 -21.16 -7.55
N THR A 171 -15.47 -21.13 -6.85
CA THR A 171 -16.13 -19.90 -6.43
C THR A 171 -16.02 -19.64 -4.94
N SER A 172 -16.07 -18.35 -4.58
CA SER A 172 -16.26 -17.88 -3.21
C SER A 172 -17.21 -16.68 -3.19
N ILE A 173 -17.72 -16.33 -2.02
CA ILE A 173 -18.56 -15.15 -1.83
C ILE A 173 -17.71 -14.01 -1.29
N SER A 174 -17.73 -12.88 -1.99
CA SER A 174 -17.09 -11.63 -1.59
C SER A 174 -18.14 -10.53 -1.37
N ALA A 175 -17.69 -9.33 -0.99
CA ALA A 175 -18.55 -8.15 -0.96
C ALA A 175 -19.12 -7.77 -2.35
N ALA A 176 -18.46 -8.20 -3.43
CA ALA A 176 -18.90 -7.99 -4.82
C ALA A 176 -19.86 -9.09 -5.31
N GLY A 177 -20.22 -10.05 -4.47
CA GLY A 177 -21.05 -11.23 -4.82
C GLY A 177 -20.20 -12.48 -5.04
N GLU A 178 -20.70 -13.42 -5.86
CA GLU A 178 -19.97 -14.63 -6.22
C GLU A 178 -18.80 -14.31 -7.16
N VAL A 179 -17.63 -14.86 -6.85
CA VAL A 179 -16.40 -14.60 -7.59
C VAL A 179 -15.56 -15.86 -7.78
N VAL A 180 -14.74 -15.87 -8.80
CA VAL A 180 -13.64 -16.81 -9.07
C VAL A 180 -12.30 -16.08 -8.90
N TRP A 181 -11.24 -16.87 -8.76
CA TRP A 181 -9.88 -16.33 -8.59
C TRP A 181 -8.94 -16.87 -9.67
N LEU A 182 -8.28 -15.96 -10.35
CA LEU A 182 -7.15 -16.31 -11.21
C LEU A 182 -6.03 -16.88 -10.33
N ASN A 183 -5.38 -17.92 -10.81
CA ASN A 183 -4.27 -18.53 -10.09
C ASN A 183 -3.01 -17.66 -10.14
N PRO A 184 -2.60 -16.98 -9.04
CA PRO A 184 -1.44 -16.10 -9.05
C PRO A 184 -0.11 -16.84 -9.19
N PHE A 185 -0.13 -18.17 -9.19
CA PHE A 185 1.07 -19.01 -9.35
C PHE A 185 1.31 -19.41 -10.80
N LEU A 186 0.31 -19.25 -11.69
CA LEU A 186 0.44 -19.52 -13.13
C LEU A 186 1.24 -18.41 -13.82
N PRO A 187 2.32 -18.74 -14.55
CA PRO A 187 3.12 -17.77 -15.29
C PRO A 187 2.30 -16.92 -16.27
N GLU A 188 1.30 -17.51 -16.93
CA GLU A 188 0.42 -16.83 -17.87
C GLU A 188 -0.45 -15.76 -17.21
N VAL A 189 -0.93 -16.03 -15.99
CA VAL A 189 -1.70 -15.07 -15.18
C VAL A 189 -0.81 -13.93 -14.72
N GLN A 190 0.38 -14.26 -14.21
CA GLN A 190 1.39 -13.26 -13.81
C GLN A 190 1.79 -12.37 -14.99
N GLN A 191 2.04 -12.96 -16.16
CA GLN A 191 2.38 -12.21 -17.37
C GLN A 191 1.22 -11.32 -17.85
N PHE A 192 -0.01 -11.81 -17.77
CA PHE A 192 -1.19 -11.03 -18.13
C PHE A 192 -1.35 -9.79 -17.24
N ILE A 193 -1.32 -9.95 -15.91
CA ILE A 193 -1.41 -8.82 -14.97
C ILE A 193 -0.22 -7.86 -15.16
N THR A 194 0.99 -8.39 -15.31
CA THR A 194 2.18 -7.57 -15.59
C THR A 194 2.01 -6.74 -16.87
N ASN A 195 1.49 -7.33 -17.92
CA ASN A 195 1.29 -6.64 -19.19
C ASN A 195 0.24 -5.52 -19.07
N LEU A 196 -0.88 -5.73 -18.36
CA LEU A 196 -1.86 -4.68 -18.08
C LEU A 196 -1.23 -3.51 -17.32
N VAL A 197 -0.44 -3.79 -16.29
CA VAL A 197 0.24 -2.76 -15.50
C VAL A 197 1.25 -1.99 -16.34
N LEU A 198 2.08 -2.69 -17.12
CA LEU A 198 3.09 -2.07 -17.98
C LEU A 198 2.47 -1.28 -19.13
N GLU A 199 1.32 -1.70 -19.65
CA GLU A 199 0.55 -0.94 -20.65
C GLU A 199 0.19 0.43 -20.09
N ILE A 200 -0.38 0.50 -18.86
CA ILE A 200 -0.73 1.75 -18.21
C ILE A 200 0.50 2.63 -17.95
N VAL A 201 1.52 2.07 -17.31
CA VAL A 201 2.74 2.82 -16.94
C VAL A 201 3.49 3.36 -18.15
N THR A 202 3.37 2.67 -19.31
CA THR A 202 4.05 3.06 -20.55
C THR A 202 3.25 4.08 -21.36
N GLN A 203 1.92 3.93 -21.40
CA GLN A 203 1.07 4.73 -22.30
C GLN A 203 0.51 6.00 -21.66
N TYR A 204 0.46 6.04 -20.31
CA TYR A 204 -0.13 7.15 -19.57
C TYR A 204 0.89 7.84 -18.66
N ASP A 205 0.72 9.14 -18.47
CA ASP A 205 1.54 9.91 -17.52
C ASP A 205 1.03 9.74 -16.08
N VAL A 206 1.07 8.50 -15.57
CA VAL A 206 0.65 8.18 -14.22
C VAL A 206 1.72 8.54 -13.18
N ASP A 207 1.32 8.93 -11.98
CA ASP A 207 2.24 9.18 -10.86
C ASP A 207 2.54 7.91 -10.07
N GLY A 208 1.68 6.90 -10.16
CA GLY A 208 1.80 5.63 -9.48
C GLY A 208 0.91 4.56 -10.07
N ILE A 209 0.90 3.41 -9.41
CA ILE A 209 -0.02 2.31 -9.62
C ILE A 209 -0.40 1.73 -8.26
N GLN A 210 -1.66 1.44 -8.02
CA GLN A 210 -2.13 0.88 -6.76
C GLN A 210 -2.79 -0.48 -6.94
N PHE A 211 -2.52 -1.37 -6.00
CA PHE A 211 -3.11 -2.71 -5.92
C PHE A 211 -3.92 -2.86 -4.64
N ASP A 212 -5.14 -3.39 -4.79
CA ASP A 212 -6.06 -3.58 -3.68
C ASP A 212 -5.77 -4.87 -2.88
N ASP A 213 -6.60 -5.14 -1.88
CA ASP A 213 -6.57 -6.37 -1.09
C ASP A 213 -6.85 -7.62 -1.95
N HIS A 214 -7.42 -7.48 -3.14
CA HIS A 214 -7.61 -8.57 -4.10
C HIS A 214 -6.37 -8.90 -4.96
N MET A 215 -5.24 -8.19 -4.80
CA MET A 215 -3.93 -8.66 -5.29
C MET A 215 -3.39 -9.72 -4.30
N SER A 216 -4.14 -10.79 -4.17
CA SER A 216 -4.05 -11.80 -3.11
C SER A 216 -4.77 -13.06 -3.56
N LEU A 217 -4.79 -14.09 -2.71
CA LEU A 217 -5.60 -15.29 -2.91
C LEU A 217 -6.20 -15.72 -1.56
N PRO A 218 -7.52 -15.96 -1.44
CA PRO A 218 -8.08 -16.52 -0.22
C PRO A 218 -7.42 -17.87 0.11
N SER A 219 -7.09 -18.06 1.38
CA SER A 219 -6.28 -19.22 1.82
C SER A 219 -6.94 -20.58 1.57
N GLU A 220 -8.24 -20.63 1.31
CA GLU A 220 -8.96 -21.86 0.94
C GLU A 220 -8.66 -22.35 -0.50
N PHE A 221 -8.05 -21.49 -1.36
CA PHE A 221 -7.68 -21.82 -2.74
C PHE A 221 -6.22 -22.27 -2.87
N GLY A 222 -5.86 -22.69 -4.09
CA GLY A 222 -4.52 -23.18 -4.43
C GLY A 222 -4.41 -24.69 -4.45
N TYR A 223 -5.54 -25.40 -4.60
CA TYR A 223 -5.59 -26.86 -4.73
C TYR A 223 -5.84 -27.33 -6.16
N ASP A 224 -5.72 -26.43 -7.14
CA ASP A 224 -5.71 -26.80 -8.56
C ASP A 224 -4.47 -27.65 -8.93
N LYS A 225 -4.56 -28.35 -10.06
CA LYS A 225 -3.52 -29.31 -10.49
C LYS A 225 -2.13 -28.67 -10.61
N TYR A 226 -2.07 -27.43 -11.13
CA TYR A 226 -0.80 -26.76 -11.32
C TYR A 226 -0.14 -26.42 -9.98
N THR A 227 -0.89 -25.81 -9.08
CA THR A 227 -0.38 -25.39 -7.77
C THR A 227 0.05 -26.59 -6.92
N VAL A 228 -0.74 -27.67 -6.93
CA VAL A 228 -0.40 -28.93 -6.25
C VAL A 228 0.90 -29.52 -6.80
N ALA A 229 1.04 -29.59 -8.13
CA ALA A 229 2.26 -30.10 -8.76
C ALA A 229 3.48 -29.25 -8.41
N LEU A 230 3.36 -27.92 -8.47
CA LEU A 230 4.42 -26.97 -8.14
C LEU A 230 4.87 -27.13 -6.67
N TYR A 231 3.92 -27.18 -5.73
CA TYR A 231 4.21 -27.38 -4.32
C TYR A 231 4.93 -28.73 -4.09
N THR A 232 4.42 -29.81 -4.68
CA THR A 232 5.02 -31.13 -4.55
C THR A 232 6.43 -31.19 -5.15
N GLN A 233 6.63 -30.54 -6.29
CA GLN A 233 7.96 -30.45 -6.91
C GLN A 233 8.99 -29.75 -6.01
N GLU A 234 8.58 -28.64 -5.39
CA GLU A 234 9.49 -27.81 -4.58
C GLU A 234 9.72 -28.38 -3.17
N THR A 235 8.67 -28.91 -2.53
CA THR A 235 8.73 -29.31 -1.12
C THR A 235 8.88 -30.82 -0.92
N LYS A 236 8.65 -31.64 -1.97
CA LYS A 236 8.55 -33.10 -1.93
C LYS A 236 7.38 -33.61 -1.06
N ASN A 237 6.44 -32.75 -0.71
CA ASN A 237 5.27 -33.06 0.08
C ASN A 237 3.98 -32.76 -0.70
N ASN A 238 2.89 -33.44 -0.35
CA ASN A 238 1.57 -33.03 -0.82
C ASN A 238 1.06 -31.82 -0.03
N PRO A 239 0.24 -30.94 -0.64
CA PRO A 239 -0.39 -29.84 0.08
C PRO A 239 -1.18 -30.35 1.31
N PRO A 240 -1.08 -29.66 2.46
CA PRO A 240 -1.85 -30.00 3.65
C PRO A 240 -3.36 -30.01 3.41
N THR A 241 -4.10 -30.82 4.16
CA THR A 241 -5.57 -30.82 4.11
C THR A 241 -6.18 -29.59 4.78
N ASN A 242 -5.49 -29.04 5.78
CA ASN A 242 -5.84 -27.78 6.40
C ASN A 242 -5.28 -26.63 5.55
N PHE A 243 -6.16 -25.85 4.93
CA PHE A 243 -5.76 -24.71 4.11
C PHE A 243 -5.09 -23.58 4.91
N GLN A 244 -5.25 -23.57 6.25
CA GLN A 244 -4.60 -22.63 7.18
C GLN A 244 -3.31 -23.20 7.80
N ASP A 245 -2.80 -24.34 7.33
CA ASP A 245 -1.48 -24.82 7.73
C ASP A 245 -0.43 -23.75 7.49
N GLU A 246 0.40 -23.48 8.49
CA GLU A 246 1.35 -22.37 8.46
C GLU A 246 2.38 -22.48 7.34
N ALA A 247 2.87 -23.69 7.06
CA ALA A 247 3.85 -23.90 5.97
C ALA A 247 3.18 -23.70 4.61
N TRP A 248 1.93 -24.14 4.47
CA TRP A 248 1.15 -23.96 3.24
C TRP A 248 0.75 -22.51 3.00
N VAL A 249 0.32 -21.78 4.04
CA VAL A 249 0.07 -20.33 3.98
C VAL A 249 1.34 -19.60 3.59
N ARG A 250 2.45 -19.85 4.28
CA ARG A 250 3.73 -19.19 4.01
C ARG A 250 4.23 -19.45 2.59
N TRP A 251 4.17 -20.69 2.11
CA TRP A 251 4.63 -21.02 0.75
C TRP A 251 3.84 -20.25 -0.30
N ARG A 252 2.50 -20.24 -0.22
CA ARG A 252 1.65 -19.52 -1.17
C ARG A 252 1.84 -18.00 -1.09
N ALA A 253 1.91 -17.43 0.12
CA ALA A 253 2.17 -16.01 0.33
C ALA A 253 3.55 -15.60 -0.24
N ASN A 254 4.58 -16.43 -0.07
CA ASN A 254 5.90 -16.22 -0.65
C ASN A 254 5.85 -16.21 -2.19
N LYS A 255 5.05 -17.08 -2.82
CA LYS A 255 4.88 -17.08 -4.28
C LYS A 255 4.27 -15.77 -4.79
N ILE A 256 3.24 -15.25 -4.09
CA ILE A 256 2.68 -13.94 -4.40
C ILE A 256 3.72 -12.83 -4.17
N THR A 257 4.50 -12.90 -3.10
CA THR A 257 5.58 -11.96 -2.82
C THR A 257 6.63 -11.93 -3.94
N VAL A 258 7.05 -13.10 -4.45
CA VAL A 258 7.96 -13.19 -5.59
C VAL A 258 7.38 -12.50 -6.82
N PHE A 259 6.10 -12.74 -7.12
CA PHE A 259 5.42 -12.05 -8.21
C PHE A 259 5.40 -10.52 -8.00
N MET A 260 5.07 -10.05 -6.79
CA MET A 260 5.06 -8.61 -6.49
C MET A 260 6.43 -7.95 -6.61
N ILE A 261 7.52 -8.66 -6.27
CA ILE A 261 8.90 -8.20 -6.51
C ILE A 261 9.14 -8.03 -8.01
N GLN A 262 8.81 -9.04 -8.81
CA GLN A 262 8.99 -9.01 -10.26
C GLN A 262 8.17 -7.89 -10.92
N LEU A 263 6.92 -7.72 -10.47
CA LEU A 263 6.04 -6.67 -10.96
C LEU A 263 6.57 -5.27 -10.62
N ASN A 264 7.05 -5.06 -9.38
CA ASN A 264 7.69 -3.81 -8.98
C ASN A 264 8.93 -3.52 -9.83
N GLN A 265 9.80 -4.49 -10.02
CA GLN A 265 11.00 -4.35 -10.86
C GLN A 265 10.64 -3.98 -12.30
N ALA A 266 9.63 -4.62 -12.88
CA ALA A 266 9.16 -4.33 -14.22
C ALA A 266 8.60 -2.90 -14.34
N VAL A 267 7.81 -2.44 -13.36
CA VAL A 267 7.30 -1.07 -13.29
C VAL A 267 8.44 -0.06 -13.16
N LYS A 268 9.35 -0.27 -12.22
CA LYS A 268 10.47 0.64 -11.97
C LYS A 268 11.48 0.70 -13.12
N ALA A 269 11.63 -0.38 -13.88
CA ALA A 269 12.44 -0.40 -15.10
C ALA A 269 11.85 0.48 -16.21
N ARG A 270 10.52 0.63 -16.26
CA ARG A 270 9.83 1.50 -17.25
C ARG A 270 9.76 2.95 -16.80
N LYS A 271 9.38 3.19 -15.55
CA LYS A 271 9.18 4.51 -14.98
C LYS A 271 9.69 4.52 -13.52
N PRO A 272 10.96 4.82 -13.26
CA PRO A 272 11.59 4.64 -11.94
C PRO A 272 10.91 5.37 -10.79
N ASN A 273 10.27 6.51 -11.07
CA ASN A 273 9.61 7.34 -10.07
C ASN A 273 8.13 6.97 -9.82
N THR A 274 7.59 5.94 -10.49
CA THR A 274 6.21 5.48 -10.28
C THR A 274 6.01 5.05 -8.84
N ILE A 275 5.03 5.61 -8.13
CA ILE A 275 4.64 5.17 -6.78
C ILE A 275 4.02 3.78 -6.90
N PHE A 276 4.60 2.79 -6.23
CA PHE A 276 4.04 1.45 -6.13
C PHE A 276 3.24 1.36 -4.82
N SER A 277 1.93 1.51 -4.92
CA SER A 277 1.00 1.64 -3.79
C SER A 277 0.23 0.36 -3.56
N VAL A 278 -0.11 0.07 -2.29
CA VAL A 278 -1.02 -1.04 -1.94
C VAL A 278 -2.09 -0.56 -0.97
N SER A 279 -3.31 -1.10 -1.10
CA SER A 279 -4.43 -0.81 -0.19
C SER A 279 -5.02 -2.09 0.41
N PRO A 280 -4.30 -2.72 1.36
CA PRO A 280 -4.70 -3.99 1.97
C PRO A 280 -5.65 -3.81 3.16
N ASN A 281 -6.20 -4.93 3.64
CA ASN A 281 -6.77 -5.07 4.97
C ASN A 281 -5.68 -5.12 6.05
N TYR A 282 -6.09 -5.13 7.35
CA TYR A 282 -5.12 -5.28 8.46
C TYR A 282 -4.35 -6.60 8.34
N TYR A 283 -3.10 -6.60 8.82
CA TYR A 283 -2.10 -7.59 8.46
C TYR A 283 -2.47 -9.04 8.74
N ASP A 284 -2.96 -9.35 9.96
CA ASP A 284 -3.33 -10.72 10.31
C ASP A 284 -4.38 -11.32 9.36
N PHE A 285 -5.39 -10.52 8.99
CA PHE A 285 -6.42 -10.92 8.04
C PHE A 285 -5.83 -11.07 6.63
N ALA A 286 -5.09 -10.06 6.18
CA ALA A 286 -4.49 -10.06 4.86
C ALA A 286 -3.53 -11.24 4.66
N TYR A 287 -2.65 -11.50 5.62
CA TYR A 287 -1.67 -12.57 5.53
C TYR A 287 -2.29 -13.97 5.68
N LYS A 288 -3.06 -14.20 6.76
CA LYS A 288 -3.55 -15.55 7.10
C LYS A 288 -4.71 -16.01 6.22
N LEU A 289 -5.61 -15.09 5.86
CA LEU A 289 -6.82 -15.44 5.11
C LEU A 289 -6.75 -15.10 3.63
N HIS A 290 -5.84 -14.20 3.24
CA HIS A 290 -5.70 -13.75 1.85
C HIS A 290 -4.28 -13.88 1.28
N LEU A 291 -3.33 -14.48 2.02
CA LEU A 291 -1.95 -14.73 1.56
C LEU A 291 -1.24 -13.44 1.07
N GLN A 292 -1.66 -12.28 1.58
CA GLN A 292 -1.14 -10.97 1.20
C GLN A 292 -0.16 -10.47 2.26
N ASP A 293 1.14 -10.75 2.06
CA ASP A 293 2.22 -10.35 2.97
C ASP A 293 2.67 -8.90 2.74
N TRP A 294 1.72 -7.95 2.83
CA TRP A 294 2.02 -6.54 2.55
C TRP A 294 3.10 -5.95 3.48
N LEU A 295 3.21 -6.42 4.73
CA LEU A 295 4.26 -5.98 5.65
C LEU A 295 5.64 -6.48 5.21
N GLY A 296 5.71 -7.74 4.76
CA GLY A 296 6.90 -8.28 4.09
C GLY A 296 7.29 -7.45 2.87
N TRP A 297 6.32 -7.03 2.06
CA TRP A 297 6.58 -6.18 0.88
C TRP A 297 7.13 -4.81 1.26
N VAL A 298 6.65 -4.20 2.35
CA VAL A 298 7.18 -2.95 2.89
C VAL A 298 8.63 -3.14 3.36
N ARG A 299 8.90 -4.19 4.14
CA ARG A 299 10.25 -4.53 4.64
C ARG A 299 11.24 -4.82 3.50
N LEU A 300 10.77 -5.42 2.41
CA LEU A 300 11.54 -5.66 1.19
C LEU A 300 11.70 -4.41 0.32
N ASN A 301 11.10 -3.29 0.74
CA ASN A 301 11.21 -2.00 0.06
C ASN A 301 10.66 -2.00 -1.39
N ILE A 302 9.69 -2.85 -1.68
CA ILE A 302 9.00 -2.91 -2.98
C ILE A 302 7.71 -2.09 -3.01
N VAL A 303 7.24 -1.62 -1.86
CA VAL A 303 6.08 -0.74 -1.73
C VAL A 303 6.56 0.67 -1.34
N ASP A 304 6.03 1.69 -2.00
CA ASP A 304 6.33 3.09 -1.74
C ASP A 304 5.24 3.78 -0.90
N GLU A 305 4.03 3.21 -0.90
CA GLU A 305 2.86 3.76 -0.23
C GLU A 305 1.92 2.65 0.24
N LEU A 306 1.45 2.77 1.48
CA LEU A 306 0.41 1.90 2.06
C LEU A 306 -0.83 2.73 2.39
N ILE A 307 -2.02 2.25 1.99
CA ILE A 307 -3.31 2.79 2.43
C ILE A 307 -4.14 1.64 3.02
N MET A 308 -4.01 1.41 4.33
CA MET A 308 -4.75 0.32 4.97
C MET A 308 -6.25 0.63 5.05
N GLN A 309 -7.09 -0.28 4.56
CA GLN A 309 -8.55 -0.15 4.60
C GLN A 309 -9.08 -0.37 6.01
N VAL A 310 -9.68 0.68 6.60
CA VAL A 310 -10.25 0.65 7.95
C VAL A 310 -11.70 1.11 7.94
N TYR A 311 -12.57 0.25 7.42
CA TYR A 311 -14.00 0.54 7.27
C TYR A 311 -14.74 0.18 8.55
N ARG A 312 -14.57 0.98 9.62
CA ARG A 312 -15.20 0.79 10.94
C ARG A 312 -16.31 1.82 11.18
N GLN A 313 -17.37 1.36 11.84
CA GLN A 313 -18.54 2.22 12.14
C GLN A 313 -18.30 3.08 13.39
N ASP A 314 -17.53 2.59 14.33
CA ASP A 314 -17.24 3.26 15.59
C ASP A 314 -15.79 3.72 15.68
N LEU A 315 -15.57 4.81 16.41
CA LEU A 315 -14.25 5.41 16.58
C LEU A 315 -13.27 4.53 17.40
N PRO A 316 -13.68 3.85 18.49
CA PRO A 316 -12.79 2.97 19.23
C PRO A 316 -12.20 1.83 18.37
N SER A 317 -13.04 1.12 17.61
CA SER A 317 -12.59 0.08 16.68
C SER A 317 -11.69 0.65 15.57
N PHE A 318 -11.99 1.85 15.07
CA PHE A 318 -11.15 2.54 14.10
C PHE A 318 -9.76 2.83 14.69
N ILE A 319 -9.70 3.42 15.89
CA ILE A 319 -8.44 3.73 16.59
C ILE A 319 -7.64 2.45 16.85
N ALA A 320 -8.29 1.39 17.34
CA ALA A 320 -7.62 0.11 17.59
C ALA A 320 -6.94 -0.46 16.32
N ASN A 321 -7.53 -0.26 15.15
CA ASN A 321 -6.91 -0.71 13.89
C ASN A 321 -5.75 0.19 13.45
N ILE A 322 -5.87 1.52 13.55
CA ILE A 322 -4.80 2.43 13.09
C ILE A 322 -3.61 2.54 14.06
N THR A 323 -3.73 1.97 15.26
CA THR A 323 -2.64 1.92 16.26
C THR A 323 -1.94 0.57 16.31
N ARG A 324 -2.21 -0.33 15.38
CA ARG A 324 -1.52 -1.62 15.29
C ARG A 324 -0.02 -1.44 15.07
N PRO A 325 0.82 -2.32 15.65
CA PRO A 325 2.28 -2.23 15.52
C PRO A 325 2.75 -2.19 14.06
N GLU A 326 2.10 -2.95 13.19
CA GLU A 326 2.44 -3.03 11.76
C GLU A 326 2.27 -1.68 11.05
N ILE A 327 1.28 -0.88 11.45
CA ILE A 327 1.08 0.47 10.92
C ILE A 327 2.16 1.42 11.41
N GLN A 328 2.52 1.34 12.70
CA GLN A 328 3.59 2.15 13.26
C GLN A 328 4.94 1.84 12.61
N GLU A 329 5.24 0.56 12.38
CA GLU A 329 6.44 0.14 11.66
C GLU A 329 6.45 0.69 10.23
N THR A 330 5.33 0.53 9.51
CA THR A 330 5.22 0.98 8.11
C THR A 330 5.40 2.49 7.98
N GLN A 331 4.86 3.29 8.91
CA GLN A 331 5.02 4.75 8.92
C GLN A 331 6.48 5.21 9.03
N GLN A 332 7.35 4.40 9.61
CA GLN A 332 8.78 4.70 9.73
C GLN A 332 9.53 4.44 8.41
N ILE A 333 8.95 3.64 7.51
CA ILE A 333 9.60 3.16 6.29
C ILE A 333 9.04 3.89 5.06
N ILE A 334 7.71 4.01 4.95
CA ILE A 334 7.04 4.55 3.76
C ILE A 334 5.87 5.49 4.12
N THR A 335 5.40 6.22 3.11
CA THR A 335 4.18 7.04 3.22
C THR A 335 2.99 6.15 3.52
N THR A 336 2.29 6.43 4.63
CA THR A 336 1.19 5.60 5.12
C THR A 336 -0.10 6.41 5.29
N GLY A 337 -1.19 5.88 4.77
CA GLY A 337 -2.54 6.42 4.90
C GLY A 337 -3.54 5.37 5.34
N ILE A 338 -4.74 5.84 5.65
CA ILE A 338 -5.87 5.02 6.09
C ILE A 338 -7.05 5.23 5.14
N GLY A 339 -7.61 4.13 4.66
CA GLY A 339 -8.87 4.11 3.93
C GLY A 339 -10.06 4.29 4.87
N ILE A 340 -10.87 5.31 4.62
CA ILE A 340 -12.07 5.64 5.38
C ILE A 340 -13.31 5.43 4.51
N MET A 341 -14.30 4.73 5.04
CA MET A 341 -15.60 4.57 4.38
C MET A 341 -16.37 5.89 4.44
N ALA A 342 -16.61 6.51 3.30
CA ALA A 342 -17.42 7.74 3.21
C ALA A 342 -18.91 7.46 3.06
N GLY A 343 -19.28 6.26 2.63
CA GLY A 343 -20.64 5.78 2.44
C GLY A 343 -20.70 4.65 1.41
N LEU A 344 -21.86 4.01 1.33
CA LEU A 344 -22.26 3.09 0.26
C LEU A 344 -23.66 3.47 -0.20
N ARG A 345 -24.09 3.07 -1.39
CA ARG A 345 -25.45 3.32 -1.89
C ARG A 345 -26.55 2.82 -0.95
N ASN A 346 -26.27 1.74 -0.22
CA ASN A 346 -27.19 1.15 0.77
C ASN A 346 -26.84 1.49 2.24
N ARG A 347 -25.78 2.28 2.48
CA ARG A 347 -25.33 2.63 3.82
C ARG A 347 -24.79 4.06 3.88
N ARG A 348 -25.54 4.93 4.52
CA ARG A 348 -25.13 6.33 4.74
C ARG A 348 -24.14 6.41 5.90
N VAL A 349 -23.12 7.26 5.76
CA VAL A 349 -22.14 7.53 6.81
C VAL A 349 -22.19 9.02 7.17
N PRO A 350 -22.51 9.38 8.44
CA PRO A 350 -22.57 10.76 8.88
C PRO A 350 -21.21 11.45 8.79
N ILE A 351 -21.19 12.72 8.41
CA ILE A 351 -19.95 13.50 8.30
C ILE A 351 -19.22 13.62 9.64
N ALA A 352 -19.92 13.64 10.75
CA ALA A 352 -19.33 13.68 12.10
C ALA A 352 -18.46 12.43 12.38
N GLN A 353 -18.89 11.25 11.90
CA GLN A 353 -18.08 10.03 11.99
C GLN A 353 -16.80 10.16 11.16
N ILE A 354 -16.92 10.62 9.91
CA ILE A 354 -15.77 10.85 9.01
C ILE A 354 -14.80 11.84 9.65
N GLN A 355 -15.29 12.98 10.17
CA GLN A 355 -14.46 13.97 10.83
C GLN A 355 -13.69 13.40 12.03
N SER A 356 -14.34 12.58 12.85
CA SER A 356 -13.70 11.96 14.01
C SER A 356 -12.60 10.99 13.59
N GLN A 357 -12.82 10.19 12.55
CA GLN A 357 -11.85 9.24 12.01
C GLN A 357 -10.66 9.95 11.34
N VAL A 358 -10.93 11.01 10.55
CA VAL A 358 -9.87 11.81 9.92
C VAL A 358 -8.98 12.46 10.98
N ARG A 359 -9.57 13.10 12.00
CA ARG A 359 -8.80 13.72 13.09
C ARG A 359 -7.96 12.69 13.85
N ALA A 360 -8.50 11.50 14.13
CA ALA A 360 -7.77 10.42 14.78
C ALA A 360 -6.58 9.93 13.95
N ALA A 361 -6.71 9.84 12.63
CA ALA A 361 -5.63 9.52 11.71
C ALA A 361 -4.58 10.64 11.66
N GLN A 362 -4.98 11.89 11.48
CA GLN A 362 -4.10 13.06 11.42
C GLN A 362 -3.28 13.25 12.70
N GLN A 363 -3.88 13.06 13.89
CA GLN A 363 -3.18 13.13 15.18
C GLN A 363 -2.03 12.11 15.28
N ARG A 364 -2.09 11.02 14.51
CA ARG A 364 -1.08 9.95 14.46
C ARG A 364 -0.15 10.05 13.27
N GLY A 365 -0.32 11.10 12.49
CA GLY A 365 0.52 11.31 11.35
C GLY A 365 0.17 10.50 10.12
N LEU A 366 -0.98 9.93 10.07
CA LEU A 366 -1.48 9.16 8.95
C LEU A 366 -2.19 10.06 7.94
N GLY A 367 -1.97 9.79 6.65
CA GLY A 367 -2.83 10.31 5.60
C GLY A 367 -4.20 9.63 5.58
N VAL A 368 -5.10 10.11 4.74
CA VAL A 368 -6.43 9.50 4.59
C VAL A 368 -6.82 9.40 3.12
N THR A 369 -7.58 8.35 2.79
CA THR A 369 -8.19 8.16 1.47
C THR A 369 -9.63 7.70 1.66
N PHE A 370 -10.56 8.28 0.91
CA PHE A 370 -11.98 8.02 1.08
C PHE A 370 -12.49 7.01 0.04
N PHE A 371 -13.20 6.02 0.50
CA PHE A 371 -13.92 5.08 -0.34
C PHE A 371 -15.40 5.47 -0.35
N TYR A 372 -15.92 5.93 -1.43
CA TYR A 372 -15.47 6.32 -2.75
C TYR A 372 -16.03 7.71 -3.13
N TYR A 373 -15.71 8.27 -4.33
CA TYR A 373 -16.01 9.68 -4.67
C TYR A 373 -17.50 10.05 -4.56
N GLU A 374 -18.40 9.30 -5.24
CA GLU A 374 -19.83 9.59 -5.21
C GLU A 374 -20.38 9.62 -3.76
N SER A 375 -19.90 8.72 -2.90
CA SER A 375 -20.32 8.62 -1.50
C SER A 375 -19.85 9.77 -0.60
N LEU A 376 -18.92 10.60 -1.07
CA LEU A 376 -18.56 11.83 -0.36
C LEU A 376 -19.73 12.83 -0.36
N TRP A 377 -20.57 12.81 -1.39
CA TRP A 377 -21.58 13.82 -1.67
C TRP A 377 -22.98 13.25 -1.62
N ASP A 378 -23.19 12.16 -2.36
CA ASP A 378 -24.45 11.46 -2.47
C ASP A 378 -24.58 10.39 -1.37
N TYR A 379 -25.77 9.88 -1.17
CA TYR A 379 -26.05 8.84 -0.16
C TYR A 379 -25.61 9.19 1.28
N ALA A 380 -25.58 10.49 1.62
CA ALA A 380 -25.22 11.02 2.93
C ALA A 380 -26.47 11.49 3.70
N PRO A 381 -26.42 11.58 5.05
CA PRO A 381 -27.48 12.20 5.82
C PRO A 381 -27.53 13.72 5.66
N GLU A 382 -26.37 14.35 5.48
CA GLU A 382 -26.20 15.79 5.38
C GLU A 382 -26.31 16.28 3.93
N SER A 383 -26.52 17.58 3.74
CA SER A 383 -26.48 18.21 2.43
C SER A 383 -25.05 18.21 1.86
N VAL A 384 -24.93 18.28 0.52
CA VAL A 384 -23.62 18.39 -0.15
C VAL A 384 -22.84 19.61 0.35
N SER A 385 -23.51 20.75 0.58
CA SER A 385 -22.87 21.98 1.09
C SER A 385 -22.31 21.81 2.50
N ASP A 386 -23.02 21.11 3.38
CA ASP A 386 -22.56 20.85 4.75
C ASP A 386 -21.33 19.94 4.73
N ARG A 387 -21.34 18.90 3.88
CA ARG A 387 -20.20 18.00 3.71
C ARG A 387 -18.99 18.73 3.14
N GLN A 388 -19.18 19.59 2.13
CA GLN A 388 -18.09 20.42 1.59
C GLN A 388 -17.49 21.34 2.65
N SER A 389 -18.33 22.00 3.45
CA SER A 389 -17.88 22.84 4.56
C SER A 389 -17.09 22.05 5.61
N ALA A 390 -17.52 20.82 5.91
CA ALA A 390 -16.83 19.94 6.83
C ALA A 390 -15.45 19.51 6.29
N PHE A 391 -15.34 19.15 5.00
CA PHE A 391 -14.06 18.83 4.37
C PHE A 391 -13.13 20.04 4.30
N GLN A 392 -13.66 21.23 4.03
CA GLN A 392 -12.88 22.47 4.08
C GLN A 392 -12.30 22.73 5.48
N ALA A 393 -13.06 22.44 6.52
CA ALA A 393 -12.60 22.54 7.92
C ALA A 393 -11.58 21.45 8.30
N LEU A 394 -11.68 20.25 7.71
CA LEU A 394 -10.70 19.16 7.91
C LEU A 394 -9.37 19.43 7.21
N PHE A 395 -9.41 20.07 6.04
CA PHE A 395 -8.25 20.35 5.19
C PHE A 395 -8.17 21.87 4.89
N PRO A 396 -7.86 22.71 5.92
CA PRO A 396 -7.93 24.16 5.79
C PRO A 396 -6.86 24.75 4.84
N SER A 397 -5.79 24.01 4.58
CA SER A 397 -4.70 24.40 3.70
C SER A 397 -4.23 23.24 2.83
N PRO A 398 -3.62 23.49 1.66
CA PRO A 398 -3.03 22.44 0.85
C PRO A 398 -1.96 21.65 1.62
N ALA A 399 -1.92 20.34 1.45
CA ALA A 399 -0.81 19.49 1.86
C ALA A 399 0.00 19.11 0.62
N PRO A 400 1.26 19.53 0.51
CA PRO A 400 2.09 19.14 -0.62
C PRO A 400 2.32 17.63 -0.59
N ARG A 401 2.28 17.05 -1.78
CA ARG A 401 2.64 15.65 -1.99
C ARG A 401 3.57 15.57 -3.19
N SER A 402 4.80 15.15 -2.96
CA SER A 402 5.79 14.98 -4.00
C SER A 402 6.14 13.50 -4.16
N ILE A 403 6.48 13.11 -5.39
CA ILE A 403 7.10 11.81 -5.64
C ILE A 403 8.50 11.86 -5.02
N VAL A 404 8.70 11.15 -3.91
CA VAL A 404 10.01 11.07 -3.26
C VAL A 404 10.93 10.23 -4.14
N LYS A 405 11.97 10.86 -4.72
CA LYS A 405 13.05 10.09 -5.34
C LYS A 405 13.77 9.35 -4.21
N LYS A 406 13.71 8.01 -4.20
CA LYS A 406 14.57 7.22 -3.32
C LYS A 406 16.03 7.52 -3.70
N LEU A 407 16.80 8.09 -2.77
CA LEU A 407 18.20 8.48 -2.99
C LEU A 407 19.15 7.27 -3.05
N PHE A 408 18.67 6.07 -2.74
CA PHE A 408 19.47 4.86 -2.78
C PHE A 408 18.95 3.91 -3.85
N PRO A 409 19.81 3.41 -4.75
CA PRO A 409 19.43 2.31 -5.62
C PRO A 409 19.05 1.12 -4.72
N ASN A 410 17.91 0.49 -5.04
CA ASN A 410 17.46 -0.72 -4.38
C ASN A 410 18.61 -1.75 -4.41
N PRO A 411 19.20 -2.16 -3.28
CA PRO A 411 20.18 -3.24 -3.32
C PRO A 411 19.44 -4.45 -3.86
N ASN A 412 19.99 -5.04 -4.92
CA ASN A 412 19.45 -6.22 -5.60
C ASN A 412 18.96 -7.22 -4.55
N PRO A 413 17.66 -7.48 -4.42
CA PRO A 413 17.17 -8.42 -3.40
C PRO A 413 17.75 -9.78 -3.76
N GLN A 414 18.62 -10.29 -2.90
CA GLN A 414 19.09 -11.67 -3.00
C GLN A 414 17.85 -12.57 -2.98
N PRO A 415 17.74 -13.56 -3.87
CA PRO A 415 16.65 -14.52 -3.78
C PRO A 415 16.72 -15.16 -2.40
N LEU A 416 15.59 -15.10 -1.67
CA LEU A 416 15.45 -15.83 -0.41
C LEU A 416 15.65 -17.30 -0.72
N VAL A 417 16.83 -17.83 -0.38
CA VAL A 417 17.09 -19.27 -0.41
C VAL A 417 16.23 -19.87 0.71
N PRO A 418 15.33 -20.81 0.42
CA PRO A 418 14.57 -21.47 1.45
C PRO A 418 15.54 -22.32 2.30
N ASN A 419 15.64 -22.02 3.59
CA ASN A 419 16.14 -22.96 4.59
C ASN A 419 15.08 -24.00 4.89
#